data_8cc23e501a3a1b2dfa80c6ca5151da65
#
_entry.id   8cc23e501a3a1b2dfa80c6ca5151da65
#
_cell.length_a   1.000
_cell.length_b   1.000
_cell.length_c   1.000
_cell.angle_alpha   90.00
_cell.angle_beta   90.00
_cell.angle_gamma   90.00
#
_symmetry.space_group_name_H-M   'P 1'
#
loop_
_entity.id
_entity.type
_entity.pdbx_description
1 polymer ?
#
loop_
_entity_poly.entity_id
_entity_poly.type
_entity_poly.pdbx_seq_one_letter_code
_entity_poly.pdbx_strand_id
1 'polypeptide(L)'
;MKQNRDPFFPPDNTLHPDTVLSVQAAWARILGVPPESLAGRGTRIYRENNDSSVLMFVSLFGVGILVGPEWAITAARGLTDRELARHAKLLEISSPHGGRPLGEAGLCFRDSVPWVPEPEFTNVSRASEHALALEHACSRGDRAEAGLSEMANTFVLLGNESPDPRPLAGSGYDIWEDRLAHMGVLTAPNQRGQGHAATAVTVAVNHAAKSGLIPQWRARTDNTASIRTALSAGFQHAGSQTTVLLNAA
;
A
#
# COMPACT_ATOMS: atom_id res chain seq x y z
N MET A 1 12.83 29.18 -4.81
CA MET A 1 12.11 28.30 -3.85
C MET A 1 12.62 26.87 -4.06
N LYS A 2 13.41 26.32 -3.12
CA LYS A 2 13.81 24.92 -3.17
C LYS A 2 12.57 24.10 -2.79
N GLN A 3 11.99 23.38 -3.75
CA GLN A 3 11.02 22.32 -3.46
C GLN A 3 11.72 21.34 -2.50
N ASN A 4 11.19 21.22 -1.30
CA ASN A 4 11.62 20.21 -0.34
C ASN A 4 11.17 18.87 -0.93
N ARG A 5 12.03 18.25 -1.74
CA ARG A 5 11.78 16.93 -2.35
C ARG A 5 11.88 15.93 -1.22
N ASP A 6 10.81 15.20 -0.99
CA ASP A 6 10.86 14.04 -0.12
C ASP A 6 11.86 13.06 -0.75
N PRO A 7 12.98 12.73 -0.07
CA PRO A 7 14.03 11.89 -0.65
C PRO A 7 13.56 10.46 -0.94
N PHE A 8 12.41 10.06 -0.43
CA PHE A 8 11.84 8.72 -0.62
C PHE A 8 10.92 8.62 -1.83
N PHE A 9 10.50 9.74 -2.42
CA PHE A 9 9.49 9.77 -3.47
C PHE A 9 9.94 10.67 -4.63
N PRO A 10 10.59 10.09 -5.65
CA PRO A 10 10.98 10.86 -6.84
C PRO A 10 9.74 11.40 -7.57
N PRO A 11 9.81 12.62 -8.12
CA PRO A 11 8.64 13.31 -8.71
C PRO A 11 8.15 12.75 -10.03
N ASP A 12 8.88 11.83 -10.64
CA ASP A 12 8.59 11.37 -12.01
C ASP A 12 7.90 10.01 -11.98
N ASN A 13 6.56 10.05 -12.00
CA ASN A 13 5.76 8.86 -12.24
C ASN A 13 5.86 8.49 -13.74
N THR A 14 6.50 7.36 -14.03
CA THR A 14 6.67 6.83 -15.38
C THR A 14 5.73 5.64 -15.67
N LEU A 15 4.68 5.43 -14.85
CA LEU A 15 3.67 4.42 -15.10
C LEU A 15 2.97 4.66 -16.44
N HIS A 16 2.65 3.56 -17.12
CA HIS A 16 1.88 3.63 -18.35
C HIS A 16 0.54 4.35 -18.13
N PRO A 17 0.08 5.21 -19.06
CA PRO A 17 -1.19 5.94 -18.90
C PRO A 17 -2.39 5.04 -18.59
N ASP A 18 -2.47 3.85 -19.19
CA ASP A 18 -3.56 2.90 -18.92
C ASP A 18 -3.50 2.33 -17.49
N THR A 19 -2.30 2.16 -16.94
CA THR A 19 -2.11 1.79 -15.52
C THR A 19 -2.64 2.90 -14.63
N VAL A 20 -2.27 4.16 -14.90
CA VAL A 20 -2.75 5.33 -14.15
C VAL A 20 -4.27 5.40 -14.16
N LEU A 21 -4.89 5.33 -15.34
CA LEU A 21 -6.36 5.36 -15.48
C LEU A 21 -7.04 4.21 -14.73
N SER A 22 -6.48 3.01 -14.81
CA SER A 22 -7.01 1.83 -14.11
C SER A 22 -6.91 1.96 -12.59
N VAL A 23 -5.78 2.47 -12.08
CA VAL A 23 -5.59 2.75 -10.65
C VAL A 23 -6.57 3.83 -10.17
N GLN A 24 -6.70 4.92 -10.93
CA GLN A 24 -7.65 5.99 -10.61
C GLN A 24 -9.08 5.47 -10.54
N ALA A 25 -9.51 4.66 -11.50
CA ALA A 25 -10.85 4.08 -11.51
C ALA A 25 -11.08 3.13 -10.32
N ALA A 26 -10.11 2.29 -9.96
CA ALA A 26 -10.21 1.41 -8.80
C ALA A 26 -10.27 2.21 -7.49
N TRP A 27 -9.39 3.19 -7.31
CA TRP A 27 -9.40 4.04 -6.11
C TRP A 27 -10.64 4.92 -6.00
N ALA A 28 -11.21 5.38 -7.12
CA ALA A 28 -12.48 6.09 -7.10
C ALA A 28 -13.60 5.22 -6.49
N ARG A 29 -13.67 3.94 -6.87
CA ARG A 29 -14.62 2.98 -6.27
C ARG A 29 -14.35 2.77 -4.77
N ILE A 30 -13.08 2.55 -4.38
CA ILE A 30 -12.70 2.43 -2.96
C ILE A 30 -13.14 3.64 -2.14
N LEU A 31 -12.99 4.84 -2.71
CA LEU A 31 -13.33 6.11 -2.04
C LEU A 31 -14.83 6.48 -2.19
N GLY A 32 -15.59 5.76 -2.98
CA GLY A 32 -17.01 6.03 -3.21
C GLY A 32 -17.27 7.33 -3.97
N VAL A 33 -16.37 7.69 -4.92
CA VAL A 33 -16.51 8.85 -5.80
C VAL A 33 -16.65 8.41 -7.26
N PRO A 34 -17.21 9.25 -8.17
CA PRO A 34 -17.30 8.93 -9.60
C PRO A 34 -15.91 8.65 -10.19
N PRO A 35 -15.75 7.64 -11.08
CA PRO A 35 -14.44 7.26 -11.63
C PRO A 35 -13.68 8.42 -12.30
N GLU A 36 -14.37 9.30 -12.97
CA GLU A 36 -13.81 10.48 -13.64
C GLU A 36 -13.28 11.54 -12.69
N SER A 37 -13.68 11.49 -11.43
CA SER A 37 -13.26 12.47 -10.42
C SER A 37 -11.75 12.47 -10.21
N LEU A 38 -11.09 11.31 -10.30
CA LEU A 38 -9.65 11.19 -10.13
C LEU A 38 -8.84 11.45 -11.41
N ALA A 39 -9.49 11.56 -12.56
CA ALA A 39 -8.84 11.88 -13.83
C ALA A 39 -8.56 13.40 -14.00
N GLY A 40 -9.15 14.24 -13.15
CA GLY A 40 -8.97 15.69 -13.15
C GLY A 40 -7.59 16.12 -12.61
N ARG A 41 -7.29 17.42 -12.76
CA ARG A 41 -6.13 18.06 -12.13
C ARG A 41 -6.57 19.22 -11.25
N GLY A 42 -6.05 19.28 -10.04
CA GLY A 42 -5.98 20.52 -9.26
C GLY A 42 -7.18 20.87 -8.39
N THR A 43 -8.31 20.17 -8.42
CA THR A 43 -9.43 20.46 -7.51
C THR A 43 -9.60 19.32 -6.53
N ARG A 44 -9.49 19.65 -5.21
CA ARG A 44 -9.75 18.67 -4.17
C ARG A 44 -11.21 18.22 -4.19
N ILE A 45 -11.40 16.92 -4.05
CA ILE A 45 -12.70 16.28 -3.97
C ILE A 45 -13.06 16.10 -2.49
N TYR A 46 -14.30 16.34 -2.15
CA TYR A 46 -14.87 16.10 -0.83
C TYR A 46 -15.96 15.02 -0.95
N ARG A 47 -15.77 13.92 -0.24
CA ARG A 47 -16.76 12.85 -0.13
C ARG A 47 -17.31 12.84 1.30
N GLU A 48 -18.47 13.45 1.46
CA GLU A 48 -19.19 13.40 2.72
C GLU A 48 -19.74 11.99 2.99
N ASN A 49 -19.48 11.51 4.20
CA ASN A 49 -20.03 10.27 4.73
C ASN A 49 -20.12 10.40 6.25
N ASN A 50 -21.33 10.70 6.72
CA ASN A 50 -21.59 10.93 8.16
C ASN A 50 -21.52 9.65 8.99
N ASP A 51 -21.67 8.47 8.36
CA ASP A 51 -21.55 7.15 8.99
C ASP A 51 -20.10 6.62 8.97
N SER A 52 -19.14 7.42 8.47
CA SER A 52 -17.76 6.98 8.35
C SER A 52 -17.10 6.79 9.70
N SER A 53 -16.52 5.63 9.93
CA SER A 53 -15.63 5.36 11.07
C SER A 53 -14.22 5.94 10.91
N VAL A 54 -13.95 6.66 9.80
CA VAL A 54 -12.65 7.25 9.52
C VAL A 54 -12.78 8.67 8.96
N LEU A 55 -11.78 9.50 9.25
CA LEU A 55 -11.45 10.69 8.47
C LEU A 55 -10.20 10.35 7.67
N MET A 56 -10.30 10.40 6.35
CA MET A 56 -9.22 9.97 5.46
C MET A 56 -8.95 11.02 4.39
N PHE A 57 -7.68 11.37 4.23
CA PHE A 57 -7.19 12.14 3.10
C PHE A 57 -6.31 11.26 2.21
N VAL A 58 -6.62 11.23 0.93
CA VAL A 58 -5.83 10.55 -0.10
C VAL A 58 -5.35 11.57 -1.11
N SER A 59 -4.07 11.59 -1.40
CA SER A 59 -3.50 12.26 -2.57
C SER A 59 -3.08 11.21 -3.57
N LEU A 60 -3.61 11.21 -4.77
CA LEU A 60 -3.30 10.21 -5.79
C LEU A 60 -3.13 10.88 -7.15
N PHE A 61 -1.96 10.71 -7.79
CA PHE A 61 -1.59 11.34 -9.06
C PHE A 61 -1.84 12.86 -9.09
N GLY A 62 -1.66 13.53 -7.94
CA GLY A 62 -1.84 14.97 -7.80
C GLY A 62 -3.29 15.43 -7.57
N VAL A 63 -4.23 14.51 -7.39
CA VAL A 63 -5.61 14.81 -6.98
C VAL A 63 -5.78 14.50 -5.50
N GLY A 64 -6.26 15.46 -4.72
CA GLY A 64 -6.58 15.30 -3.31
C GLY A 64 -8.05 14.90 -3.10
N ILE A 65 -8.31 13.93 -2.24
CA ILE A 65 -9.66 13.49 -1.85
C ILE A 65 -9.74 13.44 -0.34
N LEU A 66 -10.74 14.13 0.24
CA LEU A 66 -11.07 14.03 1.66
C LEU A 66 -12.39 13.29 1.84
N VAL A 67 -12.35 12.21 2.58
CA VAL A 67 -13.54 11.40 2.94
C VAL A 67 -13.77 11.48 4.44
N GLY A 68 -14.98 11.79 4.86
CA GLY A 68 -15.34 11.86 6.26
C GLY A 68 -16.69 12.54 6.50
N PRO A 69 -17.08 12.73 7.76
CA PRO A 69 -18.33 13.40 8.10
C PRO A 69 -18.29 14.89 7.75
N GLU A 70 -19.48 15.49 7.61
CA GLU A 70 -19.67 16.90 7.22
C GLU A 70 -18.85 17.88 8.07
N TRP A 71 -18.83 17.68 9.38
CA TRP A 71 -18.08 18.57 10.29
C TRP A 71 -16.57 18.56 9.98
N ALA A 72 -15.99 17.38 9.62
CA ALA A 72 -14.58 17.27 9.29
C ALA A 72 -14.26 17.92 7.94
N ILE A 73 -15.13 17.72 6.95
CA ILE A 73 -15.02 18.38 5.64
C ILE A 73 -15.08 19.90 5.81
N THR A 74 -16.01 20.40 6.62
CA THR A 74 -16.14 21.84 6.90
C THR A 74 -14.88 22.40 7.55
N ALA A 75 -14.33 21.72 8.56
CA ALA A 75 -13.08 22.13 9.22
C ALA A 75 -11.86 22.10 8.28
N ALA A 76 -11.89 21.24 7.25
CA ALA A 76 -10.79 21.08 6.31
C ALA A 76 -10.81 22.05 5.12
N ARG A 77 -11.91 22.78 4.87
CA ARG A 77 -12.08 23.60 3.63
C ARG A 77 -11.00 24.66 3.43
N GLY A 78 -10.45 25.23 4.50
CA GLY A 78 -9.40 26.25 4.44
C GLY A 78 -7.97 25.69 4.40
N LEU A 79 -7.78 24.38 4.49
CA LEU A 79 -6.47 23.76 4.58
C LEU A 79 -5.96 23.34 3.20
N THR A 80 -4.64 23.33 3.05
CA THR A 80 -3.97 22.83 1.84
C THR A 80 -3.90 21.30 1.84
N ASP A 81 -3.70 20.67 0.66
CA ASP A 81 -3.49 19.21 0.55
C ASP A 81 -2.27 18.77 1.36
N ARG A 82 -1.22 19.60 1.39
CA ARG A 82 -0.02 19.33 2.20
C ARG A 82 -0.29 19.28 3.70
N GLU A 83 -1.22 20.10 4.19
CA GLU A 83 -1.63 20.06 5.60
C GLU A 83 -2.48 18.81 5.88
N LEU A 84 -3.43 18.51 5.01
CA LEU A 84 -4.30 17.32 5.16
C LEU A 84 -3.55 16.00 5.01
N ALA A 85 -2.46 15.98 4.25
CA ALA A 85 -1.58 14.81 4.14
C ALA A 85 -0.82 14.51 5.45
N ARG A 86 -0.75 15.47 6.41
CA ARG A 86 -0.08 15.25 7.70
C ARG A 86 -1.05 14.66 8.72
N HIS A 87 -0.71 13.51 9.25
CA HIS A 87 -1.51 12.81 10.26
C HIS A 87 -1.86 13.69 11.47
N ALA A 88 -0.89 14.47 11.95
CA ALA A 88 -1.12 15.41 13.07
C ALA A 88 -2.24 16.41 12.78
N LYS A 89 -2.41 16.86 11.51
CA LYS A 89 -3.46 17.79 11.13
C LYS A 89 -4.84 17.12 11.12
N LEU A 90 -4.96 15.90 10.62
CA LEU A 90 -6.21 15.14 10.68
C LEU A 90 -6.60 14.81 12.13
N LEU A 91 -5.62 14.50 12.99
CA LEU A 91 -5.85 14.31 14.42
C LEU A 91 -6.32 15.60 15.10
N GLU A 92 -5.72 16.75 14.78
CA GLU A 92 -6.16 18.06 15.29
C GLU A 92 -7.63 18.32 14.93
N ILE A 93 -8.03 18.11 13.67
CA ILE A 93 -9.42 18.28 13.21
C ILE A 93 -10.36 17.33 13.96
N SER A 94 -9.96 16.08 14.16
CA SER A 94 -10.82 15.03 14.70
C SER A 94 -10.78 14.89 16.22
N SER A 95 -9.85 15.54 16.89
CA SER A 95 -9.67 15.48 18.36
C SER A 95 -10.97 15.79 19.14
N PRO A 96 -11.75 16.85 18.79
CA PRO A 96 -13.01 17.13 19.50
C PRO A 96 -14.06 16.03 19.35
N HIS A 97 -13.91 15.14 18.37
CA HIS A 97 -14.81 14.03 18.04
C HIS A 97 -14.19 12.67 18.39
N GLY A 98 -13.19 12.63 19.28
CA GLY A 98 -12.57 11.40 19.74
C GLY A 98 -11.69 10.69 18.69
N GLY A 99 -11.14 11.44 17.75
CA GLY A 99 -10.24 10.93 16.72
C GLY A 99 -9.02 10.21 17.31
N ARG A 100 -8.69 9.03 16.77
CA ARG A 100 -7.56 8.20 17.20
C ARG A 100 -6.61 7.93 16.02
N PRO A 101 -5.30 7.85 16.27
CA PRO A 101 -4.33 7.66 15.20
C PRO A 101 -4.50 6.31 14.51
N LEU A 102 -4.47 6.30 13.15
CA LEU A 102 -4.29 5.10 12.35
C LEU A 102 -2.96 5.16 11.58
N GLY A 103 -2.65 6.27 10.90
CA GLY A 103 -1.34 6.49 10.32
C GLY A 103 -1.34 7.15 8.94
N GLU A 104 -0.11 7.25 8.42
CA GLU A 104 0.21 7.72 7.08
C GLU A 104 0.89 6.62 6.29
N ALA A 105 0.52 6.47 5.01
CA ALA A 105 1.14 5.50 4.11
C ALA A 105 1.40 6.12 2.74
N GLY A 106 2.53 5.78 2.14
CA GLY A 106 2.79 6.00 0.73
C GLY A 106 2.05 4.98 -0.12
N LEU A 107 1.55 5.43 -1.27
CA LEU A 107 0.88 4.60 -2.26
C LEU A 107 1.79 4.46 -3.47
N CYS A 108 2.21 3.22 -3.75
CA CYS A 108 3.06 2.93 -4.89
C CYS A 108 2.40 1.88 -5.78
N PHE A 109 2.63 2.00 -7.07
CA PHE A 109 2.11 1.08 -8.08
C PHE A 109 3.22 0.68 -9.04
N ARG A 110 2.99 -0.41 -9.74
CA ARG A 110 3.85 -0.89 -10.80
C ARG A 110 3.01 -1.27 -12.00
N ASP A 111 3.54 -1.02 -13.21
CA ASP A 111 2.90 -1.53 -14.42
C ASP A 111 2.79 -3.06 -14.38
N SER A 112 1.68 -3.56 -14.89
CA SER A 112 1.46 -4.99 -15.06
C SER A 112 2.34 -5.51 -16.21
N VAL A 113 3.63 -5.64 -15.94
CA VAL A 113 4.58 -6.20 -16.90
C VAL A 113 4.50 -7.71 -16.80
N PRO A 114 4.20 -8.42 -17.89
CA PRO A 114 3.85 -9.85 -17.85
C PRO A 114 4.99 -10.76 -17.40
N TRP A 115 6.23 -10.29 -17.36
CA TRP A 115 7.34 -11.16 -17.03
C TRP A 115 8.56 -10.40 -16.49
N VAL A 116 8.98 -10.78 -15.29
CA VAL A 116 10.29 -10.48 -14.73
C VAL A 116 10.94 -11.82 -14.47
N PRO A 117 12.19 -12.06 -14.88
CA PRO A 117 12.87 -13.34 -14.63
C PRO A 117 12.84 -13.67 -13.13
N GLU A 118 12.29 -14.82 -12.80
CA GLU A 118 12.41 -15.35 -11.44
C GLU A 118 13.83 -15.87 -11.25
N PRO A 119 14.43 -15.67 -10.08
CA PRO A 119 15.74 -16.26 -9.80
C PRO A 119 15.71 -17.77 -9.98
N GLU A 120 16.71 -18.31 -10.66
CA GLU A 120 16.88 -19.76 -10.80
C GLU A 120 16.99 -20.43 -9.42
N PHE A 121 16.50 -21.66 -9.31
CA PHE A 121 16.53 -22.47 -8.08
C PHE A 121 15.72 -21.91 -6.89
N THR A 122 14.67 -21.16 -7.17
CA THR A 122 13.80 -20.64 -6.13
C THR A 122 12.82 -21.73 -5.67
N ASN A 123 12.96 -22.18 -4.42
CA ASN A 123 12.00 -23.09 -3.78
C ASN A 123 10.84 -22.28 -3.22
N VAL A 124 9.68 -22.31 -3.86
CA VAL A 124 8.49 -21.53 -3.49
C VAL A 124 7.34 -22.44 -3.07
N SER A 125 6.82 -22.20 -1.90
CA SER A 125 5.62 -22.83 -1.39
C SER A 125 4.41 -21.88 -1.43
N ARG A 126 3.24 -22.45 -1.69
CA ARG A 126 1.94 -21.78 -1.56
C ARG A 126 1.12 -22.33 -0.38
N ALA A 127 1.70 -23.20 0.40
CA ALA A 127 1.03 -23.83 1.52
C ALA A 127 0.89 -22.83 2.69
N SER A 128 -0.29 -22.75 3.26
CA SER A 128 -0.62 -21.79 4.33
C SER A 128 0.21 -22.01 5.60
N GLU A 129 0.60 -23.25 5.88
CA GLU A 129 1.45 -23.57 7.01
C GLU A 129 2.82 -22.89 6.97
N HIS A 130 3.40 -22.69 5.77
CA HIS A 130 4.67 -21.98 5.63
C HIS A 130 4.51 -20.47 5.83
N ALA A 131 3.39 -19.88 5.42
CA ALA A 131 3.08 -18.48 5.70
C ALA A 131 2.90 -18.24 7.20
N LEU A 132 2.15 -19.11 7.88
CA LEU A 132 1.97 -19.08 9.33
C LEU A 132 3.31 -19.27 10.07
N ALA A 133 4.15 -20.22 9.62
CA ALA A 133 5.46 -20.45 10.23
C ALA A 133 6.37 -19.21 10.08
N LEU A 134 6.35 -18.54 8.92
CA LEU A 134 7.07 -17.29 8.68
C LEU A 134 6.58 -16.19 9.61
N GLU A 135 5.27 -16.02 9.75
CA GLU A 135 4.68 -15.03 10.65
C GLU A 135 5.03 -15.29 12.11
N HIS A 136 5.02 -16.54 12.55
CA HIS A 136 5.40 -16.89 13.91
C HIS A 136 6.88 -16.57 14.22
N ALA A 137 7.75 -16.58 13.21
CA ALA A 137 9.14 -16.19 13.37
C ALA A 137 9.34 -14.66 13.45
N CYS A 138 8.32 -13.86 13.10
CA CYS A 138 8.40 -12.41 13.03
C CYS A 138 7.74 -11.71 14.22
N SER A 139 8.05 -10.44 14.43
CA SER A 139 7.42 -9.63 15.47
C SER A 139 5.91 -9.46 15.22
N ARG A 140 5.16 -9.18 16.31
CA ARG A 140 3.73 -8.87 16.19
C ARG A 140 3.46 -7.69 15.26
N GLY A 141 4.34 -6.67 15.29
CA GLY A 141 4.20 -5.48 14.42
C GLY A 141 4.38 -5.83 12.95
N ASP A 142 5.42 -6.61 12.61
CA ASP A 142 5.67 -7.04 11.23
C ASP A 142 4.51 -7.88 10.68
N ARG A 143 3.97 -8.80 11.49
CA ARG A 143 2.82 -9.63 11.12
C ARG A 143 1.58 -8.78 10.84
N ALA A 144 1.26 -7.86 11.75
CA ALA A 144 0.09 -7.00 11.63
C ALA A 144 0.18 -6.06 10.42
N GLU A 145 1.39 -5.69 9.99
CA GLU A 145 1.59 -4.85 8.82
C GLU A 145 1.54 -5.67 7.51
N ALA A 146 2.07 -6.89 7.50
CA ALA A 146 2.13 -7.72 6.31
C ALA A 146 0.84 -8.50 6.05
N GLY A 147 0.19 -9.06 7.10
CA GLY A 147 -1.03 -9.87 6.99
C GLY A 147 -0.90 -11.08 6.05
N LEU A 148 0.31 -11.66 5.94
CA LEU A 148 0.65 -12.57 4.85
C LEU A 148 -0.18 -13.85 4.84
N SER A 149 -0.45 -14.44 6.01
CA SER A 149 -1.21 -15.68 6.12
C SER A 149 -2.70 -15.54 5.83
N GLU A 150 -3.21 -14.31 5.85
CA GLU A 150 -4.61 -13.99 5.55
C GLU A 150 -4.81 -13.67 4.07
N MET A 151 -3.73 -13.46 3.29
CA MET A 151 -3.81 -13.11 1.88
C MET A 151 -4.28 -14.29 1.01
N ALA A 152 -5.15 -14.00 0.05
CA ALA A 152 -5.69 -15.00 -0.89
C ALA A 152 -4.61 -15.63 -1.79
N ASN A 153 -3.54 -14.89 -2.10
CA ASN A 153 -2.44 -15.36 -2.93
C ASN A 153 -1.12 -15.18 -2.19
N THR A 154 -0.52 -16.27 -1.73
CA THR A 154 0.70 -16.25 -0.93
C THR A 154 1.79 -17.12 -1.53
N PHE A 155 3.03 -16.64 -1.45
CA PHE A 155 4.24 -17.27 -1.98
C PHE A 155 5.35 -17.16 -0.94
N VAL A 156 5.83 -18.30 -0.43
CA VAL A 156 6.87 -18.36 0.60
C VAL A 156 8.11 -19.01 0.05
N LEU A 157 9.23 -18.31 0.12
CA LEU A 157 10.55 -18.86 -0.20
C LEU A 157 11.00 -19.74 0.95
N LEU A 158 11.42 -20.95 0.61
CA LEU A 158 11.93 -21.92 1.55
C LEU A 158 13.44 -22.10 1.37
N GLY A 159 14.12 -22.37 2.47
CA GLY A 159 15.53 -22.80 2.45
C GLY A 159 15.69 -24.18 1.78
N ASN A 160 16.95 -24.59 1.64
CA ASN A 160 17.29 -25.86 1.01
C ASN A 160 17.47 -27.01 2.00
N GLU A 161 17.13 -26.77 3.28
CA GLU A 161 17.21 -27.80 4.31
C GLU A 161 16.22 -28.95 4.00
N SER A 162 16.63 -30.16 4.21
CA SER A 162 15.80 -31.35 4.05
C SER A 162 15.84 -32.19 5.33
N PRO A 163 14.73 -32.70 5.85
CA PRO A 163 13.40 -32.77 5.28
C PRO A 163 12.46 -31.60 5.61
N ASP A 164 12.88 -30.61 6.44
CA ASP A 164 12.01 -29.54 6.95
C ASP A 164 12.57 -28.16 6.53
N PRO A 165 12.26 -27.69 5.32
CA PRO A 165 12.78 -26.42 4.82
C PRO A 165 12.16 -25.23 5.55
N ARG A 166 13.02 -24.32 6.07
CA ARG A 166 12.57 -23.15 6.82
C ARG A 166 12.11 -22.02 5.91
N PRO A 167 11.02 -21.30 6.26
CA PRO A 167 10.63 -20.11 5.57
C PRO A 167 11.68 -18.99 5.68
N LEU A 168 12.11 -18.42 4.57
CA LEU A 168 13.09 -17.33 4.50
C LEU A 168 12.40 -15.97 4.39
N ALA A 169 11.50 -15.85 3.42
CA ALA A 169 10.68 -14.68 3.15
C ALA A 169 9.40 -15.10 2.44
N GLY A 170 8.39 -14.27 2.47
CA GLY A 170 7.15 -14.48 1.74
C GLY A 170 6.60 -13.16 1.23
N SER A 171 5.88 -13.22 0.13
CA SER A 171 5.07 -12.15 -0.40
C SER A 171 3.74 -12.70 -0.87
N GLY A 172 2.72 -11.87 -0.82
CA GLY A 172 1.39 -12.24 -1.25
C GLY A 172 0.59 -11.03 -1.68
N TYR A 173 -0.65 -11.25 -2.06
CA TYR A 173 -1.55 -10.15 -2.33
C TYR A 173 -3.01 -10.54 -2.18
N ASP A 174 -3.84 -9.54 -1.86
CA ASP A 174 -5.29 -9.56 -2.02
C ASP A 174 -5.70 -8.76 -3.25
N ILE A 175 -6.86 -9.11 -3.80
CA ILE A 175 -7.40 -8.41 -4.96
C ILE A 175 -8.37 -7.33 -4.48
N TRP A 176 -8.07 -6.07 -4.81
CA TRP A 176 -8.93 -4.93 -4.56
C TRP A 176 -9.58 -4.45 -5.86
N GLU A 177 -10.90 -4.29 -5.82
CA GLU A 177 -11.70 -3.78 -6.95
C GLU A 177 -11.47 -4.57 -8.27
N ASP A 178 -11.24 -5.87 -8.17
CA ASP A 178 -10.97 -6.78 -9.29
C ASP A 178 -9.80 -6.34 -10.19
N ARG A 179 -8.97 -5.40 -9.70
CA ARG A 179 -7.94 -4.73 -10.52
C ARG A 179 -6.58 -4.59 -9.86
N LEU A 180 -6.55 -4.37 -8.56
CA LEU A 180 -5.30 -4.10 -7.84
C LEU A 180 -4.88 -5.34 -7.05
N ALA A 181 -3.62 -5.74 -7.20
CA ALA A 181 -2.99 -6.72 -6.33
C ALA A 181 -2.35 -5.97 -5.14
N HIS A 182 -3.04 -5.90 -4.00
CA HIS A 182 -2.53 -5.25 -2.79
C HIS A 182 -1.49 -6.14 -2.11
N MET A 183 -0.21 -5.76 -2.28
CA MET A 183 0.94 -6.57 -1.90
C MET A 183 1.26 -6.50 -0.41
N GLY A 184 1.66 -7.65 0.15
CA GLY A 184 2.33 -7.77 1.43
C GLY A 184 3.66 -8.50 1.30
N VAL A 185 4.60 -8.21 2.20
CA VAL A 185 5.90 -8.90 2.25
C VAL A 185 6.36 -9.07 3.68
N LEU A 186 6.95 -10.23 3.96
CA LEU A 186 7.53 -10.55 5.25
C LEU A 186 8.85 -11.30 5.06
N THR A 187 9.84 -11.03 5.91
CA THR A 187 11.14 -11.72 5.90
C THR A 187 11.50 -12.14 7.31
N ALA A 188 11.88 -13.41 7.47
CA ALA A 188 12.34 -13.93 8.76
C ALA A 188 13.49 -13.04 9.30
N PRO A 189 13.50 -12.68 10.59
CA PRO A 189 14.43 -11.69 11.13
C PRO A 189 15.90 -11.97 10.84
N ASN A 190 16.31 -13.23 10.94
CA ASN A 190 17.67 -13.71 10.66
C ASN A 190 18.02 -13.85 9.18
N GLN A 191 17.05 -13.61 8.29
CA GLN A 191 17.19 -13.69 6.83
C GLN A 191 17.09 -12.31 6.15
N ARG A 192 17.01 -11.24 6.93
CA ARG A 192 16.96 -9.87 6.42
C ARG A 192 18.29 -9.44 5.81
N GLY A 193 18.24 -8.52 4.83
CA GLY A 193 19.44 -8.01 4.15
C GLY A 193 20.07 -8.97 3.14
N GLN A 194 19.47 -10.14 2.88
CA GLN A 194 20.00 -11.17 1.96
C GLN A 194 19.27 -11.23 0.60
N GLY A 195 18.39 -10.28 0.31
CA GLY A 195 17.65 -10.21 -0.96
C GLY A 195 16.39 -11.06 -1.05
N HIS A 196 16.09 -11.90 -0.05
CA HIS A 196 14.94 -12.81 -0.07
C HIS A 196 13.59 -12.10 -0.26
N ALA A 197 13.42 -10.91 0.33
CA ALA A 197 12.22 -10.10 0.12
C ALA A 197 12.02 -9.76 -1.36
N ALA A 198 13.07 -9.33 -2.06
CA ALA A 198 13.00 -8.97 -3.47
C ALA A 198 12.61 -10.19 -4.34
N THR A 199 13.17 -11.36 -4.03
CA THR A 199 12.82 -12.62 -4.71
C THR A 199 11.34 -12.97 -4.50
N ALA A 200 10.86 -12.97 -3.25
CA ALA A 200 9.46 -13.27 -2.94
C ALA A 200 8.49 -12.29 -3.63
N VAL A 201 8.81 -11.00 -3.61
CA VAL A 201 8.03 -9.95 -4.29
C VAL A 201 8.01 -10.19 -5.80
N THR A 202 9.14 -10.56 -6.42
CA THR A 202 9.20 -10.86 -7.86
C THR A 202 8.23 -11.98 -8.23
N VAL A 203 8.19 -13.06 -7.45
CA VAL A 203 7.26 -14.19 -7.69
C VAL A 203 5.81 -13.72 -7.59
N ALA A 204 5.45 -12.99 -6.53
CA ALA A 204 4.09 -12.51 -6.32
C ALA A 204 3.66 -11.49 -7.39
N VAL A 205 4.53 -10.55 -7.78
CA VAL A 205 4.30 -9.57 -8.85
C VAL A 205 4.09 -10.26 -10.20
N ASN A 206 4.92 -11.26 -10.54
CA ASN A 206 4.76 -12.02 -11.77
C ASN A 206 3.42 -12.76 -11.82
N HIS A 207 3.00 -13.35 -10.71
CA HIS A 207 1.71 -14.02 -10.60
C HIS A 207 0.55 -13.02 -10.77
N ALA A 208 0.60 -11.87 -10.11
CA ALA A 208 -0.40 -10.82 -10.24
C ALA A 208 -0.48 -10.29 -11.69
N ALA A 209 0.67 -10.03 -12.32
CA ALA A 209 0.73 -9.55 -13.71
C ALA A 209 0.17 -10.57 -14.71
N LYS A 210 0.47 -11.87 -14.55
CA LYS A 210 -0.13 -12.95 -15.37
C LYS A 210 -1.66 -13.00 -15.24
N SER A 211 -2.19 -12.54 -14.10
CA SER A 211 -3.63 -12.44 -13.84
C SER A 211 -4.24 -11.10 -14.32
N GLY A 212 -3.46 -10.24 -14.98
CA GLY A 212 -3.92 -8.93 -15.46
C GLY A 212 -4.13 -7.89 -14.36
N LEU A 213 -3.60 -8.14 -13.16
CA LEU A 213 -3.72 -7.24 -12.02
C LEU A 213 -2.57 -6.22 -11.98
N ILE A 214 -2.84 -5.04 -11.43
CA ILE A 214 -1.84 -4.00 -11.21
C ILE A 214 -1.30 -4.13 -9.78
N PRO A 215 0.01 -4.41 -9.61
CA PRO A 215 0.61 -4.47 -8.29
C PRO A 215 0.54 -3.12 -7.58
N GLN A 216 0.01 -3.13 -6.36
CA GLN A 216 -0.11 -2.00 -5.47
C GLN A 216 0.66 -2.26 -4.18
N TRP A 217 1.47 -1.29 -3.76
CA TRP A 217 2.18 -1.33 -2.50
C TRP A 217 1.77 -0.17 -1.62
N ARG A 218 1.43 -0.46 -0.37
CA ARG A 218 1.15 0.55 0.62
C ARG A 218 2.09 0.35 1.80
N ALA A 219 2.93 1.32 2.07
CA ALA A 219 3.87 1.27 3.18
C ALA A 219 3.70 2.49 4.08
N ARG A 220 3.75 2.27 5.40
CA ARG A 220 3.81 3.37 6.35
C ARG A 220 5.01 4.26 6.04
N THR A 221 4.87 5.56 6.20
CA THR A 221 5.93 6.54 5.90
C THR A 221 7.16 6.38 6.77
N ASP A 222 7.03 5.79 7.96
CA ASP A 222 8.14 5.46 8.87
C ASP A 222 8.78 4.08 8.59
N ASN A 223 8.17 3.22 7.77
CA ASN A 223 8.74 1.92 7.39
C ASN A 223 9.67 2.03 6.18
N THR A 224 10.86 2.56 6.43
CA THR A 224 11.88 2.77 5.37
C THR A 224 12.33 1.47 4.71
N ALA A 225 12.29 0.34 5.39
CA ALA A 225 12.64 -0.97 4.83
C ALA A 225 11.61 -1.41 3.77
N SER A 226 10.32 -1.30 4.08
CA SER A 226 9.23 -1.60 3.14
C SER A 226 9.27 -0.68 1.92
N ILE A 227 9.49 0.63 2.12
CA ILE A 227 9.60 1.61 1.04
C ILE A 227 10.77 1.26 0.09
N ARG A 228 11.95 0.95 0.65
CA ARG A 228 13.12 0.55 -0.17
C ARG A 228 12.85 -0.74 -0.96
N THR A 229 12.18 -1.71 -0.35
CA THR A 229 11.80 -2.95 -1.02
C THR A 229 10.87 -2.66 -2.20
N ALA A 230 9.84 -1.84 -2.02
CA ALA A 230 8.93 -1.43 -3.09
C ALA A 230 9.68 -0.77 -4.26
N LEU A 231 10.51 0.24 -3.97
CA LEU A 231 11.28 0.96 -4.99
C LEU A 231 12.25 0.03 -5.74
N SER A 232 12.96 -0.86 -5.03
CA SER A 232 13.88 -1.83 -5.66
C SER A 232 13.15 -2.87 -6.51
N ALA A 233 11.87 -3.15 -6.21
CA ALA A 233 11.01 -4.01 -7.01
C ALA A 233 10.32 -3.27 -8.17
N GLY A 234 10.69 -2.01 -8.43
CA GLY A 234 10.19 -1.21 -9.55
C GLY A 234 8.82 -0.56 -9.33
N PHE A 235 8.33 -0.53 -8.08
CA PHE A 235 7.15 0.27 -7.76
C PHE A 235 7.47 1.75 -7.79
N GLN A 236 6.51 2.54 -8.24
CA GLN A 236 6.62 3.99 -8.35
C GLN A 236 5.62 4.66 -7.43
N HIS A 237 6.08 5.68 -6.73
CA HIS A 237 5.22 6.45 -5.85
C HIS A 237 4.20 7.28 -6.66
N ALA A 238 2.94 7.16 -6.29
CA ALA A 238 1.84 7.83 -6.96
C ALA A 238 1.01 8.72 -6.01
N GLY A 239 1.24 8.59 -4.71
CA GLY A 239 0.47 9.36 -3.74
C GLY A 239 0.62 8.90 -2.30
N SER A 240 -0.26 9.40 -1.45
CA SER A 240 -0.29 9.07 -0.02
C SER A 240 -1.71 8.94 0.50
N GLN A 241 -1.85 8.20 1.57
CA GLN A 241 -3.08 8.07 2.33
C GLN A 241 -2.81 8.41 3.80
N THR A 242 -3.59 9.31 4.37
CA THR A 242 -3.56 9.65 5.79
C THR A 242 -4.92 9.36 6.39
N THR A 243 -4.96 8.62 7.49
CA THR A 243 -6.23 8.16 8.08
C THR A 243 -6.21 8.30 9.59
N VAL A 244 -7.34 8.74 10.12
CA VAL A 244 -7.66 8.80 11.55
C VAL A 244 -8.93 7.99 11.77
N LEU A 245 -8.95 7.16 12.81
CA LEU A 245 -10.15 6.47 13.26
C LEU A 245 -11.06 7.46 13.98
N LEU A 246 -12.36 7.39 13.70
CA LEU A 246 -13.39 8.12 14.43
C LEU A 246 -14.12 7.13 15.35
N ASN A 247 -14.64 7.63 16.47
CA ASN A 247 -15.55 6.82 17.25
C ASN A 247 -16.81 6.58 16.43
N ALA A 248 -17.32 5.35 16.43
CA ALA A 248 -18.64 5.08 15.91
C ALA A 248 -19.65 5.98 16.65
N ALA A 249 -20.49 6.65 15.90
CA ALA A 249 -21.58 7.44 16.45
C ALA A 249 -22.59 6.57 17.20
#